data_68d07fbaf780f3a42b2f80a2d46bb364
#
_entry.id   68d07fbaf780f3a42b2f80a2d46bb364
#
_cell.length_a   1.000
_cell.length_b   1.000
_cell.length_c   1.000
_cell.angle_alpha   90.00
_cell.angle_beta   90.00
_cell.angle_gamma   90.00
#
_symmetry.space_group_name_H-M   'P 1'
#
loop_
_entity.id
_entity.type
_entity.pdbx_description
1 polymer ?
#
loop_
_entity_poly.entity_id
_entity_poly.type
_entity_poly.pdbx_seq_one_letter_code
_entity_poly.pdbx_strand_id
1 'polypeptide(L)'
;MKKKFITLLLCAAVGIGALSGCGGNTPAKELPEDSVAADITVDQESLPPLSEDLQEIYEGAYKIYYQISFGAFDYDENATYEKDELTYYKITDPRFPTYEDFRTYLLQYFTEFFVDNSILSKDNLMFTKGEDGGLYYLGGGRGSNIF
;
A
#
# COMPACT_ATOMS: atom_id res chain seq x y z
N MET A 1 -19.43 -19.93 -51.37
CA MET A 1 -20.12 -21.23 -51.22
C MET A 1 -19.99 -21.73 -49.80
N LYS A 2 -21.15 -22.15 -49.27
CA LYS A 2 -21.36 -22.97 -48.06
C LYS A 2 -21.10 -22.39 -46.66
N LYS A 3 -22.20 -21.91 -46.16
CA LYS A 3 -22.66 -21.80 -44.78
C LYS A 3 -22.45 -23.11 -44.01
N LYS A 4 -22.07 -23.08 -42.75
CA LYS A 4 -22.59 -24.01 -41.74
C LYS A 4 -22.79 -23.34 -40.40
N PHE A 5 -24.02 -23.16 -40.04
CA PHE A 5 -24.62 -22.96 -38.75
C PHE A 5 -24.46 -24.23 -37.89
N ILE A 6 -24.14 -24.13 -36.64
CA ILE A 6 -24.50 -25.08 -35.58
C ILE A 6 -24.63 -24.20 -34.33
N THR A 7 -25.79 -23.75 -33.96
CA THR A 7 -26.83 -24.26 -33.09
C THR A 7 -26.36 -24.71 -31.72
N LEU A 8 -26.57 -23.83 -30.75
CA LEU A 8 -27.32 -23.94 -29.51
C LEU A 8 -27.27 -25.29 -28.76
N LEU A 9 -26.79 -25.31 -27.54
CA LEU A 9 -27.45 -26.04 -26.45
C LEU A 9 -27.33 -25.34 -25.11
N LEU A 10 -28.47 -24.90 -24.67
CA LEU A 10 -28.80 -24.37 -23.33
C LEU A 10 -28.98 -25.57 -22.41
N CYS A 11 -28.21 -25.64 -21.30
CA CYS A 11 -28.52 -26.50 -20.18
C CYS A 11 -28.46 -25.70 -18.89
N ALA A 12 -29.62 -25.25 -18.47
CA ALA A 12 -29.87 -24.84 -17.09
C ALA A 12 -29.95 -26.10 -16.25
N ALA A 13 -29.07 -26.20 -15.24
CA ALA A 13 -29.22 -27.14 -14.16
C ALA A 13 -29.20 -26.37 -12.84
N VAL A 14 -30.38 -26.15 -12.30
CA VAL A 14 -30.63 -25.68 -10.94
C VAL A 14 -30.32 -26.83 -10.02
N GLY A 15 -29.20 -26.75 -9.31
CA GLY A 15 -28.83 -27.69 -8.26
C GLY A 15 -29.08 -27.05 -6.89
N ILE A 16 -30.25 -27.29 -6.34
CA ILE A 16 -30.53 -27.01 -4.93
C ILE A 16 -29.83 -28.08 -4.11
N GLY A 17 -28.66 -27.79 -3.58
CA GLY A 17 -27.95 -28.61 -2.63
C GLY A 17 -28.33 -28.23 -1.21
N ALA A 18 -29.21 -29.02 -0.60
CA ALA A 18 -29.51 -28.96 0.83
C ALA A 18 -28.27 -29.39 1.61
N LEU A 19 -27.66 -28.45 2.34
CA LEU A 19 -26.62 -28.73 3.32
C LEU A 19 -27.28 -29.30 4.58
N SER A 20 -27.29 -30.62 4.67
CA SER A 20 -27.63 -31.32 5.90
C SER A 20 -26.54 -31.05 6.93
N GLY A 21 -26.87 -30.27 7.94
CA GLY A 21 -26.01 -30.01 9.06
C GLY A 21 -25.79 -31.30 9.86
N CYS A 22 -24.55 -31.72 10.00
CA CYS A 22 -24.16 -32.71 11.00
C CYS A 22 -24.18 -32.03 12.38
N GLY A 23 -25.23 -32.26 13.12
CA GLY A 23 -25.34 -31.89 14.52
C GLY A 23 -24.41 -32.72 15.40
N GLY A 24 -23.26 -32.16 15.78
CA GLY A 24 -22.48 -32.63 16.90
C GLY A 24 -22.90 -31.86 18.15
N ASN A 25 -23.65 -32.49 19.02
CA ASN A 25 -23.95 -31.96 20.35
C ASN A 25 -22.70 -32.03 21.23
N THR A 26 -21.86 -30.98 21.12
CA THR A 26 -20.94 -30.67 22.19
C THR A 26 -21.63 -29.59 23.04
N PRO A 27 -21.82 -29.76 24.34
CA PRO A 27 -22.40 -28.74 25.17
C PRO A 27 -21.46 -27.52 25.11
N ALA A 28 -21.98 -26.43 24.59
CA ALA A 28 -21.29 -25.14 24.61
C ALA A 28 -21.04 -24.83 26.10
N LYS A 29 -19.74 -24.82 26.43
CA LYS A 29 -19.29 -24.29 27.70
C LYS A 29 -19.62 -22.79 27.64
N GLU A 30 -20.63 -22.38 28.40
CA GLU A 30 -20.95 -20.98 28.59
C GLU A 30 -19.66 -20.26 28.99
N LEU A 31 -19.14 -19.43 28.09
CA LEU A 31 -18.14 -18.43 28.43
C LEU A 31 -18.81 -17.47 29.42
N PRO A 32 -18.15 -17.13 30.53
CA PRO A 32 -18.71 -16.16 31.46
C PRO A 32 -18.99 -14.86 30.70
N GLU A 33 -20.22 -14.38 30.82
CA GLU A 33 -20.72 -13.12 30.22
C GLU A 33 -20.09 -11.86 30.84
N ASP A 34 -18.95 -11.96 31.51
CA ASP A 34 -18.27 -10.87 32.17
C ASP A 34 -17.00 -10.41 31.46
N SER A 35 -16.92 -10.57 30.15
CA SER A 35 -16.06 -9.70 29.37
C SER A 35 -16.82 -8.43 29.02
N VAL A 36 -17.03 -7.58 30.02
CA VAL A 36 -17.30 -6.17 29.81
C VAL A 36 -16.12 -5.66 28.97
N ALA A 37 -16.32 -5.56 27.65
CA ALA A 37 -15.46 -4.74 26.84
C ALA A 37 -15.57 -3.36 27.48
N ALA A 38 -14.59 -3.02 28.31
CA ALA A 38 -14.49 -1.69 28.85
C ALA A 38 -14.48 -0.78 27.63
N ASP A 39 -15.57 -0.04 27.47
CA ASP A 39 -15.66 1.01 26.48
C ASP A 39 -14.62 2.04 26.88
N ILE A 40 -13.38 1.85 26.38
CA ILE A 40 -12.28 2.79 26.60
C ILE A 40 -12.59 3.98 25.71
N THR A 41 -13.53 4.80 26.17
CA THR A 41 -13.69 6.14 25.65
C THR A 41 -12.44 6.90 26.06
N VAL A 42 -11.42 6.90 25.18
CA VAL A 42 -10.27 7.77 25.34
C VAL A 42 -10.77 9.18 25.13
N ASP A 43 -10.89 9.92 26.24
CA ASP A 43 -11.17 11.33 26.18
C ASP A 43 -9.98 12.05 25.51
N GLN A 44 -10.12 12.37 24.23
CA GLN A 44 -9.06 13.02 23.46
C GLN A 44 -8.62 14.36 24.05
N GLU A 45 -9.49 15.02 24.82
CA GLU A 45 -9.15 16.28 25.51
C GLU A 45 -8.22 16.05 26.70
N SER A 46 -8.10 14.82 27.21
CA SER A 46 -7.25 14.50 28.36
C SER A 46 -5.83 14.06 27.99
N LEU A 47 -5.53 13.87 26.71
CA LEU A 47 -4.18 13.49 26.29
C LEU A 47 -3.26 14.70 26.34
N PRO A 48 -2.06 14.55 26.92
CA PRO A 48 -1.07 15.61 26.88
C PRO A 48 -0.69 15.92 25.43
N PRO A 49 -0.41 17.19 25.09
CA PRO A 49 0.06 17.53 23.75
C PRO A 49 1.35 16.78 23.46
N LEU A 50 1.56 16.41 22.19
CA LEU A 50 2.83 15.85 21.75
C LEU A 50 3.96 16.83 22.04
N SER A 51 5.13 16.30 22.42
CA SER A 51 6.33 17.12 22.48
C SER A 51 6.65 17.72 21.11
N GLU A 52 7.31 18.87 21.09
CA GLU A 52 7.67 19.55 19.82
C GLU A 52 8.43 18.61 18.87
N ASP A 53 9.38 17.82 19.40
CA ASP A 53 10.14 16.85 18.62
C ASP A 53 9.24 15.78 17.97
N LEU A 54 8.27 15.25 18.71
CA LEU A 54 7.34 14.25 18.17
C LEU A 54 6.37 14.86 17.15
N GLN A 55 5.99 16.10 17.35
CA GLN A 55 5.15 16.82 16.40
C GLN A 55 5.90 17.05 15.08
N GLU A 56 7.18 17.46 15.14
CA GLU A 56 8.01 17.66 13.95
C GLU A 56 8.19 16.35 13.17
N ILE A 57 8.50 15.24 13.88
CA ILE A 57 8.60 13.90 13.25
C ILE A 57 7.29 13.51 12.60
N TYR A 58 6.17 13.70 13.28
CA TYR A 58 4.85 13.36 12.75
C TYR A 58 4.52 14.16 11.48
N GLU A 59 4.72 15.48 11.51
CA GLU A 59 4.47 16.35 10.36
C GLU A 59 5.38 16.01 9.18
N GLY A 60 6.65 15.72 9.43
CA GLY A 60 7.59 15.30 8.40
C GLY A 60 7.20 13.97 7.77
N ALA A 61 6.87 12.98 8.61
CA ALA A 61 6.37 11.69 8.18
C ALA A 61 5.09 11.82 7.34
N TYR A 62 4.14 12.62 7.80
CA TYR A 62 2.89 12.86 7.08
C TYR A 62 3.13 13.49 5.70
N LYS A 63 3.97 14.53 5.62
CA LYS A 63 4.26 15.22 4.37
C LYS A 63 4.88 14.29 3.33
N ILE A 64 5.92 13.54 3.72
CA ILE A 64 6.58 12.64 2.77
C ILE A 64 5.69 11.44 2.40
N TYR A 65 4.94 10.90 3.35
CA TYR A 65 3.99 9.82 3.07
C TYR A 65 2.89 10.25 2.10
N TYR A 66 2.36 11.47 2.29
CA TYR A 66 1.42 12.06 1.35
C TYR A 66 2.02 12.22 -0.04
N GLN A 67 3.24 12.76 -0.13
CA GLN A 67 3.96 12.93 -1.39
C GLN A 67 4.15 11.60 -2.13
N ILE A 68 4.51 10.53 -1.41
CA ILE A 68 4.63 9.17 -1.95
C ILE A 68 3.26 8.67 -2.43
N SER A 69 2.24 8.76 -1.59
CA SER A 69 0.91 8.19 -1.87
C SER A 69 0.23 8.81 -3.10
N PHE A 70 0.51 10.06 -3.38
CA PHE A 70 -0.07 10.78 -4.53
C PHE A 70 0.89 10.95 -5.71
N GLY A 71 2.12 10.43 -5.61
CA GLY A 71 3.12 10.60 -6.65
C GLY A 71 3.48 12.06 -6.91
N ALA A 72 3.44 12.90 -5.86
CA ALA A 72 3.62 14.34 -5.96
C ALA A 72 5.11 14.71 -5.94
N PHE A 73 5.89 14.17 -6.89
CA PHE A 73 7.30 14.46 -7.07
C PHE A 73 7.53 15.31 -8.30
N ASP A 74 8.42 16.27 -8.17
CA ASP A 74 8.97 16.97 -9.33
C ASP A 74 9.95 16.05 -10.04
N TYR A 75 9.84 15.94 -11.35
CA TYR A 75 10.68 15.05 -12.16
C TYR A 75 11.03 15.67 -13.51
N ASP A 76 12.09 15.17 -14.12
CA ASP A 76 12.51 15.56 -15.47
C ASP A 76 11.91 14.58 -16.50
N GLU A 77 11.00 15.07 -17.34
CA GLU A 77 10.34 14.29 -18.40
C GLU A 77 11.33 13.77 -19.46
N ASN A 78 12.51 14.40 -19.57
CA ASN A 78 13.53 14.01 -20.54
C ASN A 78 14.56 13.04 -19.97
N ALA A 79 14.63 12.88 -18.65
CA ALA A 79 15.54 11.97 -17.97
C ALA A 79 14.81 10.69 -17.58
N THR A 80 14.72 9.75 -18.50
CA THR A 80 14.02 8.48 -18.33
C THR A 80 14.96 7.31 -18.07
N TYR A 81 14.45 6.29 -17.40
CA TYR A 81 15.10 5.01 -17.17
C TYR A 81 14.11 3.87 -17.44
N GLU A 82 14.45 3.01 -18.40
CA GLU A 82 13.64 1.87 -18.77
C GLU A 82 14.04 0.64 -17.97
N LYS A 83 13.08 0.01 -17.31
CA LYS A 83 13.29 -1.22 -16.54
C LYS A 83 12.03 -2.08 -16.54
N ASP A 84 12.17 -3.36 -16.85
CA ASP A 84 11.07 -4.33 -16.85
C ASP A 84 9.84 -3.85 -17.66
N GLU A 85 10.09 -3.27 -18.85
CA GLU A 85 9.06 -2.70 -19.73
C GLU A 85 8.32 -1.46 -19.14
N LEU A 86 8.84 -0.89 -18.07
CA LEU A 86 8.30 0.29 -17.41
C LEU A 86 9.23 1.49 -17.59
N THR A 87 8.62 2.65 -17.82
CA THR A 87 9.33 3.92 -17.95
C THR A 87 9.31 4.69 -16.63
N TYR A 88 10.48 4.95 -16.09
CA TYR A 88 10.68 5.73 -14.89
C TYR A 88 11.26 7.11 -15.23
N TYR A 89 10.89 8.11 -14.45
CA TYR A 89 11.35 9.50 -14.61
C TYR A 89 12.23 9.91 -13.44
N LYS A 90 13.31 10.61 -13.73
CA LYS A 90 14.24 11.06 -12.71
C LYS A 90 13.61 12.13 -11.83
N ILE A 91 13.58 11.87 -10.52
CA ILE A 91 13.14 12.86 -9.54
C ILE A 91 14.17 13.98 -9.44
N THR A 92 13.70 15.23 -9.38
CA THR A 92 14.54 16.45 -9.33
C THR A 92 14.53 17.14 -7.97
N ASP A 93 13.91 16.53 -6.95
CA ASP A 93 13.85 17.09 -5.60
C ASP A 93 15.26 17.18 -4.98
N PRO A 94 15.74 18.38 -4.61
CA PRO A 94 17.09 18.55 -4.09
C PRO A 94 17.34 17.91 -2.72
N ARG A 95 16.29 17.50 -2.00
CA ARG A 95 16.44 16.80 -0.72
C ARG A 95 17.03 15.40 -0.86
N PHE A 96 16.81 14.77 -2.02
CA PHE A 96 17.27 13.41 -2.30
C PHE A 96 17.73 13.26 -3.77
N PRO A 97 18.90 13.79 -4.08
CA PRO A 97 19.45 13.73 -5.45
C PRO A 97 19.78 12.30 -5.89
N THR A 98 19.95 11.39 -4.95
CA THR A 98 20.20 9.97 -5.21
C THR A 98 19.16 9.08 -4.51
N TYR A 99 19.09 7.82 -4.95
CA TYR A 99 18.26 6.80 -4.30
C TYR A 99 18.64 6.59 -2.82
N GLU A 100 19.93 6.63 -2.51
CA GLU A 100 20.43 6.45 -1.14
C GLU A 100 20.10 7.66 -0.25
N ASP A 101 20.11 8.87 -0.81
CA ASP A 101 19.68 10.07 -0.08
C ASP A 101 18.20 9.99 0.25
N PHE A 102 17.37 9.49 -0.68
CA PHE A 102 15.95 9.29 -0.43
C PHE A 102 15.72 8.25 0.67
N ARG A 103 16.41 7.10 0.62
CA ARG A 103 16.34 6.10 1.69
C ARG A 103 16.75 6.70 3.02
N THR A 104 17.84 7.44 3.07
CA THR A 104 18.32 8.11 4.29
C THR A 104 17.31 9.13 4.82
N TYR A 105 16.67 9.88 3.93
CA TYR A 105 15.61 10.82 4.29
C TYR A 105 14.40 10.12 4.90
N LEU A 106 13.97 9.02 4.33
CA LEU A 106 12.85 8.22 4.85
C LEU A 106 13.13 7.65 6.24
N LEU A 107 14.37 7.25 6.52
CA LEU A 107 14.80 6.72 7.82
C LEU A 107 14.76 7.74 8.95
N GLN A 108 14.60 9.04 8.65
CA GLN A 108 14.36 10.06 9.68
C GLN A 108 12.96 9.95 10.29
N TYR A 109 12.02 9.37 9.56
CA TYR A 109 10.59 9.34 9.91
C TYR A 109 10.02 7.93 10.08
N PHE A 110 10.60 6.94 9.41
CA PHE A 110 10.08 5.58 9.36
C PHE A 110 11.13 4.57 9.80
N THR A 111 10.67 3.42 10.27
CA THR A 111 11.57 2.31 10.60
C THR A 111 12.19 1.73 9.33
N GLU A 112 13.40 1.20 9.43
CA GLU A 112 14.11 0.54 8.35
C GLU A 112 13.27 -0.59 7.73
N PHE A 113 12.60 -1.37 8.59
CA PHE A 113 11.69 -2.43 8.12
C PHE A 113 10.60 -1.89 7.20
N PHE A 114 9.95 -0.78 7.55
CA PHE A 114 8.90 -0.18 6.72
C PHE A 114 9.46 0.44 5.43
N VAL A 115 10.59 1.11 5.52
CA VAL A 115 11.25 1.68 4.33
C VAL A 115 11.61 0.59 3.33
N ASP A 116 12.31 -0.46 3.76
CA ASP A 116 12.87 -1.45 2.84
C ASP A 116 11.85 -2.51 2.39
N ASN A 117 10.81 -2.79 3.18
CA ASN A 117 9.82 -3.81 2.84
C ASN A 117 8.49 -3.27 2.34
N SER A 118 8.26 -1.96 2.44
CA SER A 118 7.02 -1.34 1.95
C SER A 118 7.29 -0.27 0.90
N ILE A 119 8.03 0.79 1.25
CA ILE A 119 8.23 1.93 0.35
C ILE A 119 9.20 1.58 -0.79
N LEU A 120 10.37 1.03 -0.47
CA LEU A 120 11.45 0.70 -1.41
C LEU A 120 11.55 -0.81 -1.68
N SER A 121 10.51 -1.56 -1.37
CA SER A 121 10.42 -2.98 -1.63
C SER A 121 10.59 -3.28 -3.13
N LYS A 122 11.17 -4.43 -3.45
CA LYS A 122 11.29 -4.90 -4.84
C LYS A 122 9.94 -5.14 -5.50
N ASP A 123 8.91 -5.42 -4.70
CA ASP A 123 7.55 -5.65 -5.17
C ASP A 123 6.79 -4.33 -5.36
N ASN A 124 7.29 -3.24 -4.79
CA ASN A 124 6.77 -1.91 -4.99
C ASN A 124 7.52 -1.24 -6.16
N LEU A 125 6.88 -1.24 -7.32
CA LEU A 125 7.47 -0.72 -8.55
C LEU A 125 7.55 0.82 -8.60
N MET A 126 7.11 1.52 -7.56
CA MET A 126 7.00 2.97 -7.59
C MET A 126 8.36 3.68 -7.75
N PHE A 127 9.39 3.15 -7.09
CA PHE A 127 10.72 3.75 -7.10
C PHE A 127 11.78 2.76 -7.57
N THR A 128 12.78 3.27 -8.28
CA THR A 128 13.94 2.47 -8.66
C THR A 128 15.21 3.32 -8.64
N LYS A 129 16.35 2.66 -8.49
CA LYS A 129 17.67 3.26 -8.62
C LYS A 129 18.10 3.17 -10.08
N GLY A 130 18.41 4.31 -10.69
CA GLY A 130 19.00 4.35 -12.01
C GLY A 130 20.49 3.93 -12.02
N GLU A 131 21.04 3.71 -13.21
CA GLU A 131 22.47 3.38 -13.39
C GLU A 131 23.39 4.52 -12.92
N ASP A 132 22.91 5.75 -12.97
CA ASP A 132 23.61 6.95 -12.47
C ASP A 132 23.51 7.11 -10.95
N GLY A 133 22.85 6.17 -10.24
CA GLY A 133 22.59 6.23 -8.82
C GLY A 133 21.42 7.16 -8.44
N GLY A 134 20.82 7.83 -9.41
CA GLY A 134 19.68 8.72 -9.21
C GLY A 134 18.43 8.00 -8.71
N LEU A 135 17.53 8.78 -8.12
CA LEU A 135 16.20 8.32 -7.75
C LEU A 135 15.26 8.50 -8.93
N TYR A 136 14.63 7.41 -9.33
CA TYR A 136 13.64 7.39 -10.40
C TYR A 136 12.29 6.87 -9.88
N TYR A 137 11.22 7.40 -10.43
CA TYR A 137 9.87 7.09 -10.03
C TYR A 137 9.02 6.73 -11.25
N LEU A 138 8.11 5.77 -11.08
CA LEU A 138 7.20 5.32 -12.13
C LEU A 138 6.17 6.40 -12.44
N GLY A 139 6.34 7.09 -13.56
CA GLY A 139 5.44 8.15 -14.00
C GLY A 139 4.10 7.61 -14.52
N GLY A 140 3.05 8.38 -14.30
CA GLY A 140 1.73 8.12 -14.89
C GLY A 140 0.77 7.26 -14.08
N GLY A 141 1.16 6.76 -12.91
CA GLY A 141 0.26 6.01 -12.04
C GLY A 141 -0.44 6.92 -11.01
N ARG A 142 -1.69 7.27 -11.26
CA ARG A 142 -2.54 7.73 -10.15
C ARG A 142 -2.73 6.56 -9.20
N GLY A 143 -2.08 6.59 -8.04
CA GLY A 143 -2.38 5.70 -6.94
C GLY A 143 -2.16 4.23 -7.27
N SER A 144 -0.91 3.81 -7.40
CA SER A 144 -0.57 2.42 -7.17
C SER A 144 -0.98 2.07 -5.75
N ASN A 145 -1.75 0.99 -5.63
CA ASN A 145 -2.16 0.46 -4.33
C ASN A 145 -0.91 0.13 -3.52
N ILE A 146 -0.53 1.00 -2.59
CA ILE A 146 0.54 0.76 -1.62
C ILE A 146 -0.01 -0.08 -0.44
N PHE A 147 -1.27 -0.56 -0.54
CA PHE A 147 -1.92 -1.35 0.50
C PHE A 147 -2.48 -2.65 -0.07
#